data_93f5b3053239368c5a767538612db3a2
#
_entry.id   93f5b3053239368c5a767538612db3a2
#
_cell.length_a   1.000
_cell.length_b   1.000
_cell.length_c   1.000
_cell.angle_alpha   90.00
_cell.angle_beta   90.00
_cell.angle_gamma   90.00
#
_symmetry.space_group_name_H-M   'P 1'
#
loop_
_entity.id
_entity.type
_entity.pdbx_description
1 polymer ?
#
loop_
_entity_poly.entity_id
_entity_poly.type
_entity_poly.pdbx_seq_one_letter_code
_entity_poly.pdbx_strand_id
1 'polypeptide(L)'
;HMLSIGAFNALLKTLEEPPSYVIFILATTESHKIPITILSRCQKYDFRRISIETISARLMDLLEQEGVEAEEKAVRYVAKAGDGSMRDALSLLDQCIAFYLGEPLTYDHVLEVLGAVDTEVFSRLLRSILANDIVAAIELLEDLIVQGRELGQFVTDFVWYLRNLLLVKSSDEMEDVLDMSSENLALLKEEADMIEADVIMRYIRIFSDLSGQLKYAPQKRVLIEIALIKLCRPAMETTPDALTDRVAQLEKKVEEGVTVVAAAPDSVSAGGHQPAAPKKIKEPVQMPKAIPDDIRQVVKSWSSIVR
;
A
#
# COMPACT_ATOMS: atom_id res chain seq x y z
N HIS A 1 2.27 27.56 -15.60
CA HIS A 1 3.64 27.08 -15.43
C HIS A 1 4.19 26.35 -16.66
N MET A 2 3.33 26.00 -17.62
CA MET A 2 3.70 25.32 -18.87
C MET A 2 4.21 26.29 -19.96
N LEU A 3 4.21 27.58 -19.73
CA LEU A 3 4.78 28.55 -20.65
C LEU A 3 6.30 28.63 -20.51
N SER A 4 7.00 28.93 -21.63
CA SER A 4 8.43 29.23 -21.61
C SER A 4 8.68 30.60 -20.94
N ILE A 5 9.90 30.80 -20.44
CA ILE A 5 10.33 32.08 -19.85
C ILE A 5 10.14 33.24 -20.86
N GLY A 6 10.47 33.00 -22.14
CA GLY A 6 10.25 33.97 -23.20
C GLY A 6 8.79 34.35 -23.41
N ALA A 7 7.87 33.36 -23.31
CA ALA A 7 6.44 33.62 -23.41
C ALA A 7 5.92 34.42 -22.21
N PHE A 8 6.40 34.15 -21.00
CA PHE A 8 6.07 34.97 -19.82
C PHE A 8 6.54 36.42 -20.01
N ASN A 9 7.75 36.64 -20.49
CA ASN A 9 8.27 37.99 -20.75
C ASN A 9 7.48 38.73 -21.79
N ALA A 10 7.01 38.05 -22.84
CA ALA A 10 6.16 38.66 -23.87
C ALA A 10 4.78 39.11 -23.31
N LEU A 11 4.26 38.41 -22.31
CA LEU A 11 2.98 38.75 -21.66
C LEU A 11 3.07 39.94 -20.68
N LEU A 12 4.27 40.29 -20.18
CA LEU A 12 4.44 41.29 -19.13
C LEU A 12 3.80 42.64 -19.50
N LYS A 13 4.08 43.15 -20.71
CA LYS A 13 3.55 44.46 -21.17
C LYS A 13 2.02 44.45 -21.23
N THR A 14 1.41 43.37 -21.70
CA THR A 14 -0.05 43.27 -21.79
C THR A 14 -0.71 43.04 -20.44
N LEU A 15 0.00 42.43 -19.48
CA LEU A 15 -0.46 42.29 -18.08
C LEU A 15 -0.39 43.58 -17.31
N GLU A 16 0.56 44.48 -17.64
CA GLU A 16 0.66 45.81 -17.02
C GLU A 16 -0.46 46.75 -17.47
N GLU A 17 -0.73 46.76 -18.76
CA GLU A 17 -1.75 47.62 -19.40
C GLU A 17 -2.68 46.74 -20.27
N PRO A 18 -3.57 45.94 -19.66
CA PRO A 18 -4.48 45.09 -20.42
C PRO A 18 -5.53 45.94 -21.13
N PRO A 19 -5.89 45.59 -22.39
CA PRO A 19 -7.04 46.16 -23.05
C PRO A 19 -8.31 45.97 -22.20
N SER A 20 -9.24 46.92 -22.23
CA SER A 20 -10.44 46.92 -21.38
C SER A 20 -11.36 45.70 -21.55
N TYR A 21 -11.21 45.02 -22.66
CA TYR A 21 -12.00 43.81 -23.03
C TYR A 21 -11.25 42.51 -22.77
N VAL A 22 -10.03 42.53 -22.16
CA VAL A 22 -9.21 41.35 -21.92
C VAL A 22 -9.05 41.09 -20.41
N ILE A 23 -9.34 39.89 -19.98
CA ILE A 23 -9.11 39.39 -18.64
C ILE A 23 -8.17 38.18 -18.72
N PHE A 24 -7.09 38.19 -17.95
CA PHE A 24 -6.16 37.07 -17.84
C PHE A 24 -6.53 36.20 -16.64
N ILE A 25 -6.80 34.92 -16.89
CA ILE A 25 -7.01 33.90 -15.84
C ILE A 25 -5.88 32.87 -15.96
N LEU A 26 -5.02 32.82 -14.97
CA LEU A 26 -3.92 31.87 -14.87
C LEU A 26 -4.30 30.77 -13.86
N ALA A 27 -4.46 29.55 -14.31
CA ALA A 27 -4.78 28.41 -13.47
C ALA A 27 -3.57 27.45 -13.41
N THR A 28 -3.11 27.13 -12.22
CA THR A 28 -1.98 26.23 -11.99
C THR A 28 -2.02 25.59 -10.60
N THR A 29 -1.54 24.36 -10.51
CA THR A 29 -1.26 23.68 -9.24
C THR A 29 0.12 24.07 -8.67
N GLU A 30 0.98 24.69 -9.49
CA GLU A 30 2.38 24.99 -9.15
C GLU A 30 2.65 26.49 -9.27
N SER A 31 2.03 27.29 -8.40
CA SER A 31 2.20 28.76 -8.39
C SER A 31 3.66 29.19 -8.23
N HIS A 32 4.50 28.38 -7.57
CA HIS A 32 5.92 28.67 -7.35
C HIS A 32 6.75 28.63 -8.64
N LYS A 33 6.27 27.96 -9.69
CA LYS A 33 6.93 27.94 -11.02
C LYS A 33 6.60 29.16 -11.89
N ILE A 34 5.64 29.97 -11.49
CA ILE A 34 5.32 31.22 -12.18
C ILE A 34 6.28 32.31 -11.73
N PRO A 35 6.91 33.07 -12.66
CA PRO A 35 7.80 34.18 -12.30
C PRO A 35 7.13 35.21 -11.39
N ILE A 36 7.86 35.69 -10.40
CA ILE A 36 7.36 36.66 -9.44
C ILE A 36 6.88 37.95 -10.12
N THR A 37 7.46 38.32 -11.27
CA THR A 37 7.09 39.45 -12.10
C THR A 37 5.66 39.33 -12.65
N ILE A 38 5.16 38.13 -12.90
CA ILE A 38 3.79 37.86 -13.28
C ILE A 38 2.89 37.85 -12.06
N LEU A 39 3.29 37.11 -11.00
CA LEU A 39 2.49 36.99 -9.77
C LEU A 39 2.20 38.33 -9.12
N SER A 40 3.15 39.30 -9.18
CA SER A 40 2.96 40.65 -8.62
C SER A 40 1.88 41.48 -9.34
N ARG A 41 1.45 41.07 -10.53
CA ARG A 41 0.43 41.72 -11.35
C ARG A 41 -0.91 40.99 -11.40
N CYS A 42 -1.00 39.89 -10.65
CA CYS A 42 -2.20 39.08 -10.58
C CYS A 42 -2.74 39.01 -9.16
N GLN A 43 -4.05 38.94 -9.02
CA GLN A 43 -4.66 38.57 -7.75
C GLN A 43 -4.54 37.04 -7.62
N LYS A 44 -4.08 36.58 -6.44
CA LYS A 44 -3.93 35.15 -6.14
C LYS A 44 -5.15 34.64 -5.38
N TYR A 45 -5.73 33.57 -5.86
CA TYR A 45 -6.81 32.84 -5.22
C TYR A 45 -6.36 31.39 -5.00
N ASP A 46 -6.33 30.96 -3.73
CA ASP A 46 -5.96 29.61 -3.38
C ASP A 46 -7.23 28.75 -3.23
N PHE A 47 -7.42 27.79 -4.15
CA PHE A 47 -8.50 26.82 -4.11
C PHE A 47 -8.04 25.58 -3.34
N ARG A 48 -8.87 25.13 -2.41
CA ARG A 48 -8.61 23.93 -1.59
C ARG A 48 -9.33 22.72 -2.17
N ARG A 49 -8.94 21.53 -1.71
CA ARG A 49 -9.71 20.30 -1.96
C ARG A 49 -11.07 20.42 -1.29
N ILE A 50 -12.09 19.88 -1.95
CA ILE A 50 -13.47 19.88 -1.45
C ILE A 50 -13.64 18.68 -0.54
N SER A 51 -14.39 18.82 0.56
CA SER A 51 -14.67 17.69 1.45
C SER A 51 -15.60 16.67 0.80
N ILE A 52 -15.50 15.42 1.26
CA ILE A 52 -16.31 14.30 0.75
C ILE A 52 -17.80 14.60 0.93
N GLU A 53 -18.20 15.17 2.06
CA GLU A 53 -19.59 15.53 2.36
C GLU A 53 -20.13 16.55 1.35
N THR A 54 -19.33 17.57 1.04
CA THR A 54 -19.73 18.61 0.06
C THR A 54 -19.86 18.03 -1.33
N ILE A 55 -18.92 17.15 -1.74
CA ILE A 55 -19.00 16.47 -3.03
C ILE A 55 -20.21 15.55 -3.06
N SER A 56 -20.41 14.69 -2.05
CA SER A 56 -21.54 13.77 -1.96
C SER A 56 -22.89 14.49 -2.04
N ALA A 57 -23.05 15.57 -1.29
CA ALA A 57 -24.27 16.37 -1.31
C ALA A 57 -24.56 16.93 -2.72
N ARG A 58 -23.51 17.40 -3.42
CA ARG A 58 -23.67 17.90 -4.80
C ARG A 58 -23.99 16.79 -5.78
N LEU A 59 -23.38 15.61 -5.65
CA LEU A 59 -23.67 14.46 -6.50
C LEU A 59 -25.11 13.97 -6.30
N MET A 60 -25.58 13.90 -5.05
CA MET A 60 -26.98 13.54 -4.74
C MET A 60 -27.98 14.52 -5.34
N ASP A 61 -27.73 15.84 -5.20
CA ASP A 61 -28.57 16.88 -5.82
C ASP A 61 -28.66 16.72 -7.35
N LEU A 62 -27.56 16.37 -8.03
CA LEU A 62 -27.55 16.13 -9.47
C LEU A 62 -28.30 14.84 -9.86
N LEU A 63 -28.12 13.75 -9.09
CA LEU A 63 -28.84 12.49 -9.32
C LEU A 63 -30.35 12.67 -9.19
N GLU A 64 -30.79 13.44 -8.17
CA GLU A 64 -32.21 13.77 -8.00
C GLU A 64 -32.76 14.58 -9.19
N GLN A 65 -32.00 15.55 -9.71
CA GLN A 65 -32.39 16.33 -10.88
C GLN A 65 -32.47 15.48 -12.16
N GLU A 66 -31.62 14.48 -12.31
CA GLU A 66 -31.62 13.55 -13.43
C GLU A 66 -32.58 12.37 -13.25
N GLY A 67 -33.16 12.22 -12.06
CA GLY A 67 -34.11 11.16 -11.75
C GLY A 67 -33.47 9.77 -11.64
N VAL A 68 -32.18 9.72 -11.25
CA VAL A 68 -31.44 8.48 -11.02
C VAL A 68 -31.47 8.14 -9.54
N GLU A 69 -31.99 6.95 -9.21
CA GLU A 69 -31.96 6.45 -7.84
C GLU A 69 -30.53 5.96 -7.49
N ALA A 70 -30.01 6.36 -6.34
CA ALA A 70 -28.70 5.95 -5.90
C ALA A 70 -28.63 5.74 -4.38
N GLU A 71 -27.84 4.77 -3.97
CA GLU A 71 -27.53 4.56 -2.55
C GLU A 71 -26.57 5.66 -2.06
N GLU A 72 -26.82 6.19 -0.88
CA GLU A 72 -25.94 7.19 -0.25
C GLU A 72 -24.49 6.67 -0.13
N LYS A 73 -24.33 5.39 0.22
CA LYS A 73 -23.02 4.72 0.32
C LYS A 73 -22.28 4.70 -1.03
N ALA A 74 -22.99 4.47 -2.13
CA ALA A 74 -22.46 4.50 -3.49
C ALA A 74 -21.93 5.90 -3.85
N VAL A 75 -22.74 6.92 -3.63
CA VAL A 75 -22.39 8.32 -3.93
C VAL A 75 -21.22 8.80 -3.06
N ARG A 76 -21.20 8.44 -1.78
CA ARG A 76 -20.09 8.75 -0.88
C ARG A 76 -18.78 8.09 -1.32
N TYR A 77 -18.84 6.88 -1.85
CA TYR A 77 -17.67 6.20 -2.41
C TYR A 77 -17.14 6.91 -3.66
N VAL A 78 -18.02 7.32 -4.60
CA VAL A 78 -17.63 8.13 -5.77
C VAL A 78 -16.98 9.45 -5.35
N ALA A 79 -17.57 10.14 -4.35
CA ALA A 79 -17.02 11.38 -3.82
C ALA A 79 -15.61 11.18 -3.23
N LYS A 80 -15.38 10.06 -2.52
CA LYS A 80 -14.07 9.67 -1.98
C LYS A 80 -13.07 9.38 -3.10
N ALA A 81 -13.47 8.64 -4.13
CA ALA A 81 -12.63 8.33 -5.29
C ALA A 81 -12.22 9.59 -6.07
N GLY A 82 -13.04 10.64 -6.05
CA GLY A 82 -12.74 11.95 -6.65
C GLY A 82 -11.65 12.75 -5.94
N ASP A 83 -11.17 12.30 -4.77
CA ASP A 83 -10.03 12.86 -4.01
C ASP A 83 -10.07 14.39 -3.88
N GLY A 84 -11.22 14.95 -3.52
CA GLY A 84 -11.42 16.40 -3.35
C GLY A 84 -11.56 17.19 -4.65
N SER A 85 -11.62 16.52 -5.80
CA SER A 85 -11.87 17.10 -7.12
C SER A 85 -13.32 16.87 -7.55
N MET A 86 -14.12 17.93 -7.63
CA MET A 86 -15.51 17.84 -8.12
C MET A 86 -15.57 17.34 -9.57
N ARG A 87 -14.62 17.75 -10.43
CA ARG A 87 -14.57 17.29 -11.82
C ARG A 87 -14.40 15.79 -11.92
N ASP A 88 -13.45 15.24 -11.17
CA ASP A 88 -13.14 13.81 -11.21
C ASP A 88 -14.29 13.01 -10.63
N ALA A 89 -14.88 13.46 -9.52
CA ALA A 89 -16.07 12.85 -8.95
C ALA A 89 -17.27 12.83 -9.91
N LEU A 90 -17.52 13.93 -10.64
CA LEU A 90 -18.56 13.99 -11.67
C LEU A 90 -18.26 13.04 -12.83
N SER A 91 -17.01 12.99 -13.29
CA SER A 91 -16.64 12.08 -14.38
C SER A 91 -16.79 10.62 -14.00
N LEU A 92 -16.46 10.26 -12.74
CA LEU A 92 -16.66 8.90 -12.21
C LEU A 92 -18.16 8.59 -12.08
N LEU A 93 -18.97 9.55 -11.62
CA LEU A 93 -20.42 9.39 -11.53
C LEU A 93 -21.04 9.16 -12.90
N ASP A 94 -20.70 9.99 -13.89
CA ASP A 94 -21.16 9.83 -15.28
C ASP A 94 -20.81 8.46 -15.84
N GLN A 95 -19.60 7.97 -15.55
CA GLN A 95 -19.16 6.64 -15.96
C GLN A 95 -20.03 5.54 -15.31
N CYS A 96 -20.32 5.65 -14.02
CA CYS A 96 -21.18 4.69 -13.32
C CYS A 96 -22.62 4.67 -13.87
N ILE A 97 -23.21 5.84 -14.10
CA ILE A 97 -24.56 5.98 -14.68
C ILE A 97 -24.60 5.41 -16.10
N ALA A 98 -23.59 5.70 -16.92
CA ALA A 98 -23.54 5.22 -18.30
C ALA A 98 -23.40 3.69 -18.39
N PHE A 99 -22.74 3.06 -17.40
CA PHE A 99 -22.55 1.61 -17.36
C PHE A 99 -23.85 0.88 -16.95
N TYR A 100 -24.60 1.43 -16.00
CA TYR A 100 -25.86 0.89 -15.47
C TYR A 100 -27.05 1.78 -15.83
N LEU A 101 -27.17 2.12 -17.10
CA LEU A 101 -28.19 3.03 -17.60
C LEU A 101 -29.60 2.47 -17.33
N GLY A 102 -30.39 3.20 -16.52
CA GLY A 102 -31.77 2.84 -16.17
C GLY A 102 -31.91 1.91 -14.97
N GLU A 103 -30.83 1.57 -14.31
CA GLU A 103 -30.80 0.82 -13.05
C GLU A 103 -30.42 1.74 -11.88
N PRO A 104 -30.86 1.45 -10.65
CA PRO A 104 -30.43 2.19 -9.47
C PRO A 104 -28.94 2.01 -9.24
N LEU A 105 -28.24 3.08 -8.90
CA LEU A 105 -26.80 3.06 -8.62
C LEU A 105 -26.56 2.50 -7.21
N THR A 106 -26.24 1.20 -7.13
CA THR A 106 -25.89 0.52 -5.89
C THR A 106 -24.39 0.67 -5.58
N TYR A 107 -24.03 0.40 -4.33
CA TYR A 107 -22.63 0.38 -3.93
C TYR A 107 -21.79 -0.63 -4.72
N ASP A 108 -22.34 -1.82 -4.97
CA ASP A 108 -21.67 -2.88 -5.73
C ASP A 108 -21.42 -2.48 -7.19
N HIS A 109 -22.40 -1.80 -7.82
CA HIS A 109 -22.24 -1.26 -9.17
C HIS A 109 -21.08 -0.28 -9.26
N VAL A 110 -20.95 0.61 -8.27
CA VAL A 110 -19.84 1.58 -8.24
C VAL A 110 -18.50 0.88 -8.05
N LEU A 111 -18.40 -0.11 -7.15
CA LEU A 111 -17.18 -0.89 -6.97
C LEU A 111 -16.77 -1.62 -8.26
N GLU A 112 -17.75 -2.16 -8.99
CA GLU A 112 -17.48 -2.87 -10.24
C GLU A 112 -16.94 -1.93 -11.33
N VAL A 113 -17.60 -0.79 -11.55
CA VAL A 113 -17.18 0.19 -12.57
C VAL A 113 -15.83 0.80 -12.26
N LEU A 114 -15.56 1.11 -10.99
CA LEU A 114 -14.30 1.71 -10.57
C LEU A 114 -13.17 0.68 -10.40
N GLY A 115 -13.47 -0.61 -10.55
CA GLY A 115 -12.49 -1.68 -10.37
C GLY A 115 -11.98 -1.81 -8.94
N ALA A 116 -12.69 -1.24 -7.98
CA ALA A 116 -12.31 -1.23 -6.58
C ALA A 116 -12.64 -2.56 -5.90
N VAL A 117 -11.93 -2.87 -4.84
CA VAL A 117 -12.08 -4.10 -4.07
C VAL A 117 -12.82 -3.80 -2.77
N ASP A 118 -13.77 -4.63 -2.41
CA ASP A 118 -14.50 -4.49 -1.15
C ASP A 118 -13.57 -4.68 0.05
N THR A 119 -13.84 -3.94 1.12
CA THR A 119 -13.10 -4.03 2.38
C THR A 119 -13.13 -5.45 2.98
N GLU A 120 -14.21 -6.21 2.74
CA GLU A 120 -14.32 -7.59 3.20
C GLU A 120 -13.27 -8.52 2.57
N VAL A 121 -12.89 -8.29 1.33
CA VAL A 121 -11.82 -9.05 0.66
C VAL A 121 -10.47 -8.81 1.34
N PHE A 122 -10.21 -7.56 1.75
CA PHE A 122 -8.99 -7.22 2.48
C PHE A 122 -8.96 -7.84 3.87
N SER A 123 -10.10 -7.90 4.56
CA SER A 123 -10.28 -8.61 5.82
C SER A 123 -9.91 -10.08 5.68
N ARG A 124 -10.48 -10.78 4.70
CA ARG A 124 -10.16 -12.18 4.41
C ARG A 124 -8.69 -12.37 4.05
N LEU A 125 -8.13 -11.49 3.23
CA LEU A 125 -6.71 -11.52 2.87
C LEU A 125 -5.81 -11.38 4.08
N LEU A 126 -6.09 -10.40 4.97
CA LEU A 126 -5.33 -10.21 6.21
C LEU A 126 -5.37 -11.45 7.09
N ARG A 127 -6.55 -12.05 7.29
CA ARG A 127 -6.72 -13.28 8.09
C ARG A 127 -5.93 -14.45 7.50
N SER A 128 -5.93 -14.60 6.16
CA SER A 128 -5.11 -15.63 5.48
C SER A 128 -3.61 -15.39 5.69
N ILE A 129 -3.16 -14.14 5.62
CA ILE A 129 -1.76 -13.76 5.87
C ILE A 129 -1.36 -14.07 7.32
N LEU A 130 -2.19 -13.71 8.30
CA LEU A 130 -1.94 -13.98 9.73
C LEU A 130 -1.93 -15.48 10.04
N ALA A 131 -2.76 -16.27 9.36
CA ALA A 131 -2.76 -17.73 9.45
C ALA A 131 -1.56 -18.38 8.74
N ASN A 132 -0.71 -17.61 8.03
CA ASN A 132 0.36 -18.08 7.15
C ASN A 132 -0.12 -18.99 6.02
N ASP A 133 -1.37 -18.84 5.60
CA ASP A 133 -1.97 -19.60 4.51
C ASP A 133 -1.73 -18.87 3.17
N ILE A 134 -0.59 -19.21 2.55
CA ILE A 134 -0.19 -18.65 1.26
C ILE A 134 -1.16 -19.05 0.16
N VAL A 135 -1.71 -20.29 0.23
CA VAL A 135 -2.58 -20.81 -0.82
C VAL A 135 -3.88 -20.01 -0.85
N ALA A 136 -4.54 -19.83 0.29
CA ALA A 136 -5.75 -19.02 0.39
C ALA A 136 -5.52 -17.55 -0.04
N ALA A 137 -4.36 -16.96 0.29
CA ALA A 137 -4.03 -15.60 -0.13
C ALA A 137 -3.84 -15.48 -1.65
N ILE A 138 -3.25 -16.50 -2.30
CA ILE A 138 -3.08 -16.52 -3.76
C ILE A 138 -4.41 -16.82 -4.47
N GLU A 139 -5.25 -17.69 -3.93
CA GLU A 139 -6.59 -17.97 -4.46
C GLU A 139 -7.47 -16.71 -4.45
N LEU A 140 -7.45 -15.92 -3.36
CA LEU A 140 -8.14 -14.63 -3.30
C LEU A 140 -7.63 -13.65 -4.38
N LEU A 141 -6.33 -13.62 -4.62
CA LEU A 141 -5.76 -12.80 -5.71
C LEU A 141 -6.23 -13.30 -7.09
N GLU A 142 -6.30 -14.62 -7.31
CA GLU A 142 -6.81 -15.23 -8.53
C GLU A 142 -8.26 -14.83 -8.80
N ASP A 143 -9.12 -14.90 -7.77
CA ASP A 143 -10.53 -14.51 -7.84
C ASP A 143 -10.68 -13.05 -8.28
N LEU A 144 -9.85 -12.14 -7.74
CA LEU A 144 -9.84 -10.73 -8.13
C LEU A 144 -9.43 -10.53 -9.60
N ILE A 145 -8.45 -11.31 -10.06
CA ILE A 145 -8.00 -11.27 -11.46
C ILE A 145 -9.11 -11.77 -12.40
N VAL A 146 -9.78 -12.86 -12.03
CA VAL A 146 -10.91 -13.42 -12.81
C VAL A 146 -12.08 -12.42 -12.87
N GLN A 147 -12.33 -11.68 -11.79
CA GLN A 147 -13.32 -10.59 -11.73
C GLN A 147 -12.90 -9.34 -12.53
N GLY A 148 -11.71 -9.32 -13.12
CA GLY A 148 -11.23 -8.18 -13.91
C GLY A 148 -10.79 -6.96 -13.08
N ARG A 149 -10.52 -7.12 -11.77
CA ARG A 149 -10.09 -6.01 -10.91
C ARG A 149 -8.68 -5.53 -11.29
N GLU A 150 -8.46 -4.21 -11.23
CA GLU A 150 -7.16 -3.61 -11.56
C GLU A 150 -6.17 -3.85 -10.41
N LEU A 151 -5.06 -4.54 -10.72
CA LEU A 151 -4.09 -4.97 -9.71
C LEU A 151 -3.33 -3.81 -9.04
N GLY A 152 -3.12 -2.70 -9.74
CA GLY A 152 -2.50 -1.51 -9.16
C GLY A 152 -3.42 -0.83 -8.15
N GLN A 153 -4.71 -0.76 -8.46
CA GLN A 153 -5.72 -0.24 -7.54
C GLN A 153 -5.85 -1.14 -6.30
N PHE A 154 -5.90 -2.47 -6.49
CA PHE A 154 -5.90 -3.43 -5.39
C PHE A 154 -4.75 -3.19 -4.40
N VAL A 155 -3.52 -3.00 -4.89
CA VAL A 155 -2.35 -2.73 -4.03
C VAL A 155 -2.50 -1.39 -3.29
N THR A 156 -2.99 -0.36 -3.97
CA THR A 156 -3.22 0.96 -3.36
C THR A 156 -4.29 0.88 -2.26
N ASP A 157 -5.40 0.22 -2.53
CA ASP A 157 -6.51 0.06 -1.60
C ASP A 157 -6.10 -0.79 -0.38
N PHE A 158 -5.28 -1.82 -0.59
CA PHE A 158 -4.74 -2.63 0.51
C PHE A 158 -3.80 -1.82 1.42
N VAL A 159 -2.96 -0.96 0.86
CA VAL A 159 -2.14 -0.03 1.66
C VAL A 159 -3.02 0.91 2.48
N TRP A 160 -4.10 1.44 1.90
CA TRP A 160 -5.07 2.26 2.62
C TRP A 160 -5.78 1.50 3.75
N TYR A 161 -6.15 0.26 3.49
CA TYR A 161 -6.73 -0.61 4.51
C TYR A 161 -5.77 -0.85 5.69
N LEU A 162 -4.51 -1.20 5.41
CA LEU A 162 -3.48 -1.37 6.44
C LEU A 162 -3.18 -0.07 7.21
N ARG A 163 -3.16 1.08 6.54
CA ARG A 163 -3.03 2.39 7.18
C ARG A 163 -4.20 2.64 8.14
N ASN A 164 -5.42 2.32 7.75
CA ASN A 164 -6.59 2.50 8.62
C ASN A 164 -6.50 1.59 9.85
N LEU A 165 -6.08 0.33 9.70
CA LEU A 165 -5.78 -0.57 10.83
C LEU A 165 -4.76 0.04 11.80
N LEU A 166 -3.67 0.61 11.28
CA LEU A 166 -2.65 1.24 12.10
C LEU A 166 -3.18 2.46 12.87
N LEU A 167 -4.03 3.27 12.24
CA LEU A 167 -4.65 4.43 12.89
C LEU A 167 -5.58 4.02 14.03
N VAL A 168 -6.44 3.02 13.79
CA VAL A 168 -7.34 2.46 14.82
C VAL A 168 -6.54 1.91 16.00
N LYS A 169 -5.43 1.21 15.72
CA LYS A 169 -4.57 0.67 16.78
C LYS A 169 -3.82 1.74 17.56
N SER A 170 -3.55 2.89 16.94
CA SER A 170 -2.74 3.96 17.55
C SER A 170 -3.54 4.93 18.42
N SER A 171 -4.85 5.05 18.24
CA SER A 171 -5.72 5.98 18.99
C SER A 171 -7.19 5.59 18.90
N ASP A 172 -7.87 5.58 20.04
CA ASP A 172 -9.31 5.32 20.15
C ASP A 172 -10.18 6.47 19.63
N GLU A 173 -9.63 7.70 19.56
CA GLU A 173 -10.37 8.91 19.14
C GLU A 173 -10.33 9.17 17.61
N MET A 174 -9.79 8.23 16.82
CA MET A 174 -9.65 8.40 15.36
C MET A 174 -10.92 8.03 14.58
N GLU A 175 -12.04 7.76 15.25
CA GLU A 175 -13.31 7.41 14.59
C GLU A 175 -13.78 8.50 13.62
N ASP A 176 -13.66 9.77 14.02
CA ASP A 176 -14.02 10.92 13.19
C ASP A 176 -13.11 11.14 11.97
N VAL A 177 -11.91 10.58 12.00
CA VAL A 177 -10.91 10.70 10.91
C VAL A 177 -11.07 9.58 9.88
N LEU A 178 -11.64 8.44 10.33
CA LEU A 178 -11.92 7.29 9.49
C LEU A 178 -13.34 7.42 8.95
N ASP A 179 -13.44 7.87 7.73
CA ASP A 179 -14.70 8.04 7.00
C ASP A 179 -15.30 6.69 6.61
N MET A 180 -15.74 5.91 7.62
CA MET A 180 -16.21 4.53 7.49
C MET A 180 -17.54 4.35 8.25
N SER A 181 -18.34 3.35 7.83
CA SER A 181 -19.54 2.97 8.58
C SER A 181 -19.17 2.37 9.95
N SER A 182 -20.04 2.51 10.93
CA SER A 182 -19.85 1.96 12.28
C SER A 182 -19.61 0.44 12.29
N GLU A 183 -20.22 -0.30 11.36
CA GLU A 183 -20.02 -1.74 11.19
C GLU A 183 -18.61 -2.06 10.70
N ASN A 184 -18.13 -1.37 9.67
CA ASN A 184 -16.78 -1.55 9.15
C ASN A 184 -15.72 -1.12 10.18
N LEU A 185 -16.02 -0.11 10.99
CA LEU A 185 -15.13 0.32 12.07
C LEU A 185 -15.00 -0.74 13.17
N ALA A 186 -16.11 -1.40 13.54
CA ALA A 186 -16.08 -2.48 14.52
C ALA A 186 -15.24 -3.68 14.04
N LEU A 187 -15.39 -4.08 12.78
CA LEU A 187 -14.57 -5.13 12.17
C LEU A 187 -13.10 -4.74 12.12
N LEU A 188 -12.80 -3.49 11.75
CA LEU A 188 -11.45 -2.98 11.69
C LEU A 188 -10.77 -2.94 13.06
N LYS A 189 -11.53 -2.65 14.15
CA LYS A 189 -11.03 -2.71 15.53
C LYS A 189 -10.67 -4.15 15.93
N GLU A 190 -11.56 -5.10 15.66
CA GLU A 190 -11.29 -6.51 15.92
C GLU A 190 -10.02 -6.98 15.22
N GLU A 191 -9.84 -6.59 13.96
CA GLU A 191 -8.67 -6.97 13.15
C GLU A 191 -7.39 -6.26 13.59
N ALA A 192 -7.49 -5.00 14.03
CA ALA A 192 -6.37 -4.26 14.60
C ALA A 192 -5.83 -4.91 15.88
N ASP A 193 -6.71 -5.55 16.67
CA ASP A 193 -6.29 -6.28 17.87
C ASP A 193 -5.56 -7.59 17.57
N MET A 194 -5.79 -8.17 16.40
CA MET A 194 -5.15 -9.43 15.97
C MET A 194 -3.70 -9.27 15.52
N ILE A 195 -3.23 -8.04 15.26
CA ILE A 195 -1.92 -7.77 14.65
C ILE A 195 -1.17 -6.67 15.39
N GLU A 196 0.13 -6.83 15.59
CA GLU A 196 0.98 -5.81 16.20
C GLU A 196 1.28 -4.63 15.24
N ALA A 197 1.43 -3.41 15.80
CA ALA A 197 1.67 -2.20 15.01
C ALA A 197 2.92 -2.29 14.11
N ASP A 198 4.00 -2.88 14.62
CA ASP A 198 5.25 -3.05 13.88
C ASP A 198 5.08 -3.96 12.66
N VAL A 199 4.25 -5.02 12.79
CA VAL A 199 3.91 -5.92 11.68
C VAL A 199 3.09 -5.20 10.62
N ILE A 200 2.10 -4.37 11.03
CA ILE A 200 1.32 -3.54 10.09
C ILE A 200 2.26 -2.58 9.33
N MET A 201 3.17 -1.91 10.05
CA MET A 201 4.16 -1.01 9.44
C MET A 201 5.04 -1.73 8.42
N ARG A 202 5.45 -2.96 8.70
CA ARG A 202 6.19 -3.80 7.73
C ARG A 202 5.36 -4.09 6.49
N TYR A 203 4.09 -4.47 6.65
CA TYR A 203 3.19 -4.75 5.54
C TYR A 203 2.99 -3.52 4.66
N ILE A 204 2.77 -2.34 5.26
CA ILE A 204 2.65 -1.06 4.55
C ILE A 204 3.90 -0.78 3.73
N ARG A 205 5.11 -0.98 4.28
CA ARG A 205 6.37 -0.78 3.55
C ARG A 205 6.47 -1.69 2.33
N ILE A 206 6.26 -3.00 2.51
CA ILE A 206 6.35 -3.98 1.42
C ILE A 206 5.39 -3.61 0.28
N PHE A 207 4.14 -3.25 0.60
CA PHE A 207 3.14 -2.92 -0.40
C PHE A 207 3.30 -1.52 -1.00
N SER A 208 3.85 -0.56 -0.26
CA SER A 208 4.21 0.77 -0.80
C SER A 208 5.35 0.67 -1.81
N ASP A 209 6.39 -0.11 -1.51
CA ASP A 209 7.49 -0.39 -2.45
C ASP A 209 6.98 -1.13 -3.70
N LEU A 210 6.08 -2.10 -3.49
CA LEU A 210 5.42 -2.82 -4.57
C LEU A 210 4.61 -1.88 -5.48
N SER A 211 3.85 -0.94 -4.92
CA SER A 211 3.07 0.04 -5.68
C SER A 211 3.95 0.85 -6.64
N GLY A 212 5.13 1.26 -6.18
CA GLY A 212 6.13 1.94 -7.02
C GLY A 212 6.64 1.06 -8.18
N GLN A 213 6.86 -0.23 -7.92
CA GLN A 213 7.35 -1.19 -8.91
C GLN A 213 6.29 -1.58 -9.95
N LEU A 214 5.04 -1.72 -9.55
CA LEU A 214 3.92 -2.14 -10.41
C LEU A 214 3.70 -1.20 -11.59
N LYS A 215 4.00 0.09 -11.44
CA LYS A 215 3.82 1.10 -12.48
C LYS A 215 4.56 0.77 -13.78
N TYR A 216 5.70 0.11 -13.68
CA TYR A 216 6.59 -0.20 -14.81
C TYR A 216 6.77 -1.71 -15.05
N ALA A 217 6.13 -2.55 -14.25
CA ALA A 217 6.31 -3.98 -14.31
C ALA A 217 5.48 -4.63 -15.44
N PRO A 218 6.09 -5.50 -16.27
CA PRO A 218 5.37 -6.26 -17.27
C PRO A 218 4.50 -7.38 -16.67
N GLN A 219 4.86 -7.89 -15.49
CA GLN A 219 4.20 -9.01 -14.82
C GLN A 219 3.74 -8.60 -13.42
N LYS A 220 2.68 -7.79 -13.34
CA LYS A 220 2.13 -7.27 -12.09
C LYS A 220 1.73 -8.39 -11.11
N ARG A 221 1.09 -9.46 -11.61
CA ARG A 221 0.64 -10.61 -10.83
C ARG A 221 1.78 -11.24 -10.01
N VAL A 222 2.89 -11.58 -10.67
CA VAL A 222 4.03 -12.25 -10.02
C VAL A 222 4.62 -11.41 -8.88
N LEU A 223 4.69 -10.09 -9.07
CA LEU A 223 5.19 -9.19 -8.02
C LEU A 223 4.28 -9.17 -6.79
N ILE A 224 2.96 -9.21 -6.99
CA ILE A 224 2.00 -9.26 -5.88
C ILE A 224 2.08 -10.61 -5.17
N GLU A 225 2.14 -11.73 -5.90
CA GLU A 225 2.32 -13.06 -5.32
C GLU A 225 3.58 -13.15 -4.45
N ILE A 226 4.72 -12.62 -4.95
CA ILE A 226 5.96 -12.55 -4.17
C ILE A 226 5.78 -11.68 -2.91
N ALA A 227 5.08 -10.56 -3.00
CA ALA A 227 4.82 -9.70 -1.84
C ALA A 227 3.95 -10.43 -0.80
N LEU A 228 2.88 -11.12 -1.22
CA LEU A 228 2.03 -11.93 -0.33
C LEU A 228 2.83 -13.04 0.37
N ILE A 229 3.71 -13.73 -0.36
CA ILE A 229 4.61 -14.75 0.21
C ILE A 229 5.53 -14.14 1.29
N LYS A 230 6.07 -12.93 1.05
CA LYS A 230 6.90 -12.21 2.03
C LYS A 230 6.10 -11.84 3.28
N LEU A 231 4.83 -11.43 3.15
CA LEU A 231 3.98 -11.15 4.30
C LEU A 231 3.77 -12.41 5.15
N CYS A 232 3.44 -13.55 4.52
CA CYS A 232 3.22 -14.82 5.20
C CYS A 232 4.51 -15.43 5.77
N ARG A 233 5.69 -15.16 5.16
CA ARG A 233 6.98 -15.77 5.57
C ARG A 233 8.05 -14.72 5.79
N PRO A 234 8.07 -14.06 6.95
CA PRO A 234 9.11 -13.06 7.29
C PRO A 234 10.53 -13.63 7.26
N ALA A 235 10.67 -14.95 7.41
CA ALA A 235 11.98 -15.63 7.35
C ALA A 235 12.66 -15.55 5.97
N MET A 236 11.92 -15.25 4.90
CA MET A 236 12.45 -15.10 3.55
C MET A 236 13.02 -13.68 3.29
N GLU A 237 12.78 -12.74 4.19
CA GLU A 237 13.32 -11.39 4.10
C GLU A 237 14.64 -11.29 4.85
N THR A 238 15.61 -10.61 4.23
CA THR A 238 16.93 -10.31 4.82
C THR A 238 17.03 -8.86 5.29
N THR A 239 15.91 -8.12 5.30
CA THR A 239 15.88 -6.73 5.76
C THR A 239 16.07 -6.64 7.28
N PRO A 240 16.71 -5.57 7.79
CA PRO A 240 16.88 -5.37 9.24
C PRO A 240 15.56 -5.44 10.02
N ASP A 241 14.47 -4.92 9.43
CA ASP A 241 13.15 -4.91 10.05
C ASP A 241 12.56 -6.32 10.19
N ALA A 242 12.72 -7.18 9.17
CA ALA A 242 12.29 -8.58 9.24
C ALA A 242 13.09 -9.37 10.29
N LEU A 243 14.35 -9.00 10.51
CA LEU A 243 15.17 -9.58 11.58
C LEU A 243 14.68 -9.13 12.97
N THR A 244 14.30 -7.87 13.11
CA THR A 244 13.72 -7.33 14.36
C THR A 244 12.40 -8.02 14.70
N ASP A 245 11.50 -8.20 13.72
CA ASP A 245 10.24 -8.93 13.92
C ASP A 245 10.47 -10.39 14.34
N ARG A 246 11.50 -11.03 13.74
CA ARG A 246 11.86 -12.41 14.15
C ARG A 246 12.41 -12.47 15.57
N VAL A 247 13.20 -11.50 15.98
CA VAL A 247 13.71 -11.41 17.35
C VAL A 247 12.53 -11.23 18.30
N ALA A 248 11.62 -10.29 18.06
CA ALA A 248 10.44 -10.08 18.89
C ALA A 248 9.53 -11.33 18.97
N GLN A 249 9.34 -12.05 17.86
CA GLN A 249 8.60 -13.32 17.89
C GLN A 249 9.30 -14.42 18.69
N LEU A 250 10.62 -14.47 18.64
CA LEU A 250 11.39 -15.44 19.42
C LEU A 250 11.40 -15.08 20.91
N GLU A 251 11.52 -13.81 21.25
CA GLU A 251 11.42 -13.30 22.61
C GLU A 251 10.05 -13.64 23.22
N LYS A 252 8.94 -13.36 22.48
CA LYS A 252 7.60 -13.73 22.92
C LYS A 252 7.43 -15.24 23.14
N LYS A 253 7.96 -16.07 22.24
CA LYS A 253 7.95 -17.55 22.43
C LYS A 253 8.79 -18.01 23.62
N VAL A 254 9.86 -17.31 23.95
CA VAL A 254 10.69 -17.59 25.12
C VAL A 254 9.96 -17.17 26.40
N GLU A 255 9.26 -16.02 26.39
CA GLU A 255 8.45 -15.54 27.51
C GLU A 255 7.22 -16.42 27.77
N GLU A 256 6.56 -16.91 26.71
CA GLU A 256 5.43 -17.86 26.81
C GLU A 256 5.86 -19.24 27.31
N GLY A 257 7.15 -19.44 27.53
CA GLY A 257 7.75 -20.64 28.13
C GLY A 257 7.87 -21.79 27.13
N VAL A 258 9.07 -22.01 26.64
CA VAL A 258 9.45 -23.30 26.08
C VAL A 258 9.36 -24.32 27.22
N THR A 259 8.23 -25.02 27.32
CA THR A 259 8.17 -26.26 28.14
C THR A 259 9.09 -27.25 27.46
N VAL A 260 10.36 -27.24 27.90
CA VAL A 260 11.25 -28.35 27.61
C VAL A 260 10.60 -29.55 28.28
N VAL A 261 9.93 -30.37 27.49
CA VAL A 261 9.57 -31.72 27.94
C VAL A 261 10.91 -32.44 28.16
N ALA A 262 11.41 -32.37 29.38
CA ALA A 262 12.47 -33.21 29.79
C ALA A 262 11.92 -34.63 29.74
N ALA A 263 12.30 -35.37 28.71
CA ALA A 263 12.07 -36.80 28.65
C ALA A 263 12.67 -37.41 29.93
N ALA A 264 11.79 -37.90 30.80
CA ALA A 264 12.17 -38.64 31.97
C ALA A 264 13.02 -39.85 31.54
N PRO A 265 14.13 -40.12 32.15
CA PRO A 265 14.87 -41.32 31.84
C PRO A 265 14.09 -42.52 32.42
N ASP A 266 13.59 -43.38 31.55
CA ASP A 266 13.09 -44.70 31.91
C ASP A 266 14.19 -45.48 32.62
N SER A 267 13.88 -45.86 33.86
CA SER A 267 14.63 -46.77 34.65
C SER A 267 14.64 -48.20 34.08
N VAL A 268 15.76 -48.61 33.49
CA VAL A 268 16.03 -50.06 33.30
C VAL A 268 17.39 -50.41 33.84
N SER A 269 17.33 -51.39 34.72
CA SER A 269 18.31 -52.12 35.49
C SER A 269 19.65 -52.43 34.84
N ALA A 270 20.62 -52.40 35.72
CA ALA A 270 21.82 -53.18 35.91
C ALA A 270 22.36 -54.09 34.81
N GLY A 271 23.57 -53.80 34.36
CA GLY A 271 24.46 -54.73 33.65
C GLY A 271 25.79 -54.01 33.39
N GLY A 272 26.79 -54.36 34.21
CA GLY A 272 28.12 -53.74 34.20
C GLY A 272 28.86 -53.96 32.89
N HIS A 273 29.67 -52.95 32.55
CA HIS A 273 30.99 -53.13 31.90
C HIS A 273 31.79 -51.84 31.92
N GLN A 274 33.06 -51.97 32.05
CA GLN A 274 34.20 -51.09 32.24
C GLN A 274 34.20 -49.73 31.50
N PRO A 275 34.95 -48.72 32.04
CA PRO A 275 35.05 -47.40 31.45
C PRO A 275 36.01 -47.37 30.24
N ALA A 276 35.51 -46.97 29.09
CA ALA A 276 36.31 -46.65 27.93
C ALA A 276 36.69 -45.17 27.91
N ALA A 277 37.93 -44.90 27.55
CA ALA A 277 38.64 -43.62 27.54
C ALA A 277 37.95 -42.49 26.74
N PRO A 278 38.22 -41.21 27.06
CA PRO A 278 37.62 -40.06 26.44
C PRO A 278 38.03 -39.92 24.97
N LYS A 279 37.05 -39.86 24.07
CA LYS A 279 37.27 -39.53 22.63
C LYS A 279 37.64 -38.06 22.50
N LYS A 280 38.81 -37.82 21.89
CA LYS A 280 39.34 -36.52 21.51
C LYS A 280 38.31 -35.68 20.76
N ILE A 281 38.16 -34.44 21.21
CA ILE A 281 37.45 -33.38 20.54
C ILE A 281 38.11 -33.16 19.15
N LYS A 282 37.36 -33.29 18.09
CA LYS A 282 37.84 -32.96 16.75
C LYS A 282 38.07 -31.45 16.66
N GLU A 283 39.27 -31.08 16.28
CA GLU A 283 39.68 -29.69 15.98
C GLU A 283 38.78 -29.08 14.88
N PRO A 284 38.52 -27.76 14.94
CA PRO A 284 37.73 -27.08 13.91
C PRO A 284 38.43 -27.20 12.58
N VAL A 285 37.69 -27.61 11.54
CA VAL A 285 38.14 -27.66 10.14
C VAL A 285 38.51 -26.26 9.72
N GLN A 286 39.81 -26.02 9.50
CA GLN A 286 40.31 -24.78 8.89
C GLN A 286 39.82 -24.75 7.44
N MET A 287 39.01 -23.74 7.08
CA MET A 287 38.66 -23.47 5.68
C MET A 287 39.92 -23.07 4.90
N PRO A 288 40.13 -23.59 3.68
CA PRO A 288 41.30 -23.24 2.89
C PRO A 288 41.23 -21.77 2.49
N LYS A 289 42.19 -20.96 2.93
CA LYS A 289 42.49 -19.63 2.43
C LYS A 289 43.24 -19.77 1.09
N ALA A 290 42.52 -20.06 0.03
CA ALA A 290 43.12 -19.93 -1.31
C ALA A 290 42.10 -19.18 -2.19
N ILE A 291 42.40 -17.92 -2.47
CA ILE A 291 41.81 -17.23 -3.63
C ILE A 291 42.35 -17.98 -4.86
N PRO A 292 41.51 -18.58 -5.69
CA PRO A 292 41.98 -19.25 -6.92
C PRO A 292 42.85 -18.30 -7.73
N ASP A 293 43.96 -18.82 -8.27
CA ASP A 293 44.93 -18.01 -9.03
C ASP A 293 44.28 -17.30 -10.23
N ASP A 294 43.20 -17.86 -10.77
CA ASP A 294 42.41 -17.25 -11.84
C ASP A 294 41.81 -15.90 -11.44
N ILE A 295 41.32 -15.75 -10.19
CA ILE A 295 40.79 -14.46 -9.68
C ILE A 295 41.92 -13.42 -9.54
N ARG A 296 43.10 -13.85 -9.15
CA ARG A 296 44.30 -12.96 -9.10
C ARG A 296 44.72 -12.46 -10.48
N GLN A 297 44.60 -13.30 -11.50
CA GLN A 297 44.89 -12.92 -12.89
C GLN A 297 43.83 -11.94 -13.41
N VAL A 298 42.53 -12.17 -13.14
CA VAL A 298 41.47 -11.25 -13.54
C VAL A 298 41.63 -9.88 -12.88
N VAL A 299 41.95 -9.82 -11.59
CA VAL A 299 42.20 -8.54 -10.90
C VAL A 299 43.41 -7.80 -11.46
N LYS A 300 44.47 -8.51 -11.87
CA LYS A 300 45.66 -7.89 -12.49
C LYS A 300 45.41 -7.37 -13.92
N SER A 301 44.54 -8.04 -14.68
CA SER A 301 44.22 -7.63 -16.05
C SER A 301 43.06 -6.63 -16.11
N TRP A 302 42.39 -6.32 -15.00
CA TRP A 302 41.22 -5.43 -14.95
C TRP A 302 41.54 -4.02 -15.47
N SER A 303 42.71 -3.47 -15.14
CA SER A 303 43.13 -2.15 -15.61
C SER A 303 43.41 -2.05 -17.12
N SER A 304 43.52 -3.18 -17.83
CA SER A 304 43.71 -3.22 -19.29
C SER A 304 42.40 -3.47 -20.05
N ILE A 305 41.31 -3.88 -19.33
CA ILE A 305 39.99 -4.16 -19.90
C ILE A 305 39.09 -2.93 -19.87
N VAL A 306 39.35 -1.97 -18.96
CA VAL A 306 38.55 -0.76 -18.71
C VAL A 306 39.14 0.48 -19.43
N ARG A 307 39.92 0.32 -20.47
CA ARG A 307 40.38 1.43 -21.35
C ARG A 307 39.67 1.43 -22.67
#